data_b14d309470940298030f752be3935c58
#
_entry.id   b14d309470940298030f752be3935c58
#
_cell.length_a   1.000
_cell.length_b   1.000
_cell.length_c   1.000
_cell.angle_alpha   90.00
_cell.angle_beta   90.00
_cell.angle_gamma   90.00
#
_symmetry.space_group_name_H-M   'P 1'
#
loop_
_entity.id
_entity.type
_entity.pdbx_description
1 polymer ?
#
loop_
_entity_poly.entity_id
_entity_poly.type
_entity_poly.pdbx_seq_one_letter_code
_entity_poly.pdbx_strand_id
1 'polypeptide(L)'
;MERMGGVGSSSSQRQGEEAPMAGPDYLMSLPPEMLDDILRRLPFEKLVGTCCLSPAWHRRWESVPGLDIWFSRGSSTARDPRFLRWPCATPVHRFTARSLWRCAAPIRSFTAHVQRRHSHRPARWLLALAHKRVKMLKLKFDKPWPAYSPNPPVVGPALYSCSALTHLQLCGYCHLLRAPQDFTGFSNLFTLCLEYVVLPFHGAAAQLQLIISSAPHLTRLLLDDVMIGDEEADIETCAIQAPNLRFLRLIMSIDNGCRIAGELPLLKVAQISIDSLFGTPNFINTFRRISSVKKLYLLTDSDQTQENPLERILWTFQNLRAVQLTANFGKFPSIMSIFSSLRFGPHIEKLKIQVVRPEVETDNDDAIDQDILDAVIYDDLFANLKHVSVDHPKYLPNDMWFMKFLLSKARMIEYFFVSFNHGEETKAYVEACKELATCEKASPEAMLILRPRDKPTPDI
;
A
#
# COMPACT_ATOMS: atom_id res chain seq x y z
N MET A 1 46.29 75.25 34.22
CA MET A 1 45.52 75.15 35.45
C MET A 1 44.87 73.78 35.39
N GLU A 2 45.50 72.76 35.98
CA GLU A 2 45.28 72.23 37.34
C GLU A 2 43.87 71.68 37.49
N ARG A 3 43.57 70.44 37.88
CA ARG A 3 44.23 69.45 38.76
C ARG A 3 43.44 68.11 38.51
N MET A 4 44.08 66.98 38.37
CA MET A 4 44.38 65.97 39.39
C MET A 4 43.21 65.38 40.17
N GLY A 5 43.10 64.01 40.07
CA GLY A 5 42.61 63.05 41.09
C GLY A 5 41.44 62.25 40.61
N GLY A 6 41.36 60.99 40.74
CA GLY A 6 42.10 60.00 41.49
C GLY A 6 41.68 58.60 41.15
N VAL A 7 42.55 57.71 41.43
CA VAL A 7 42.54 56.24 41.26
C VAL A 7 41.41 55.56 42.03
N GLY A 8 40.79 54.58 41.43
CA GLY A 8 39.89 53.61 42.09
C GLY A 8 39.88 52.32 41.33
N SER A 9 40.93 51.50 41.56
CA SER A 9 40.94 50.07 41.10
C SER A 9 40.00 49.25 41.95
N SER A 10 38.96 48.74 41.33
CA SER A 10 38.21 47.62 41.90
C SER A 10 38.32 46.41 40.92
N SER A 11 39.28 45.56 41.29
CA SER A 11 39.43 44.21 40.72
C SER A 11 38.24 43.35 41.12
N SER A 12 37.29 43.23 40.18
CA SER A 12 36.22 42.26 40.29
C SER A 12 36.72 40.90 39.81
N GLN A 13 37.07 40.05 40.77
CA GLN A 13 37.32 38.63 40.55
C GLN A 13 36.03 38.00 39.89
N ARG A 14 36.13 37.71 38.61
CA ARG A 14 35.19 36.76 37.97
C ARG A 14 35.53 35.39 38.54
N GLN A 15 34.70 34.92 39.49
CA GLN A 15 34.62 33.50 39.84
C GLN A 15 34.32 32.73 38.57
N GLY A 16 35.23 31.83 38.18
CA GLY A 16 35.00 30.88 37.12
C GLY A 16 33.85 29.96 37.53
N GLU A 17 32.73 30.07 36.84
CA GLU A 17 31.70 29.01 36.83
C GLU A 17 32.38 27.75 36.28
N GLU A 18 32.79 26.86 37.17
CA GLU A 18 33.14 25.48 36.80
C GLU A 18 31.91 24.85 36.11
N ALA A 19 32.08 24.57 34.84
CA ALA A 19 31.09 23.79 34.10
C ALA A 19 30.85 22.44 34.84
N PRO A 20 29.59 22.01 35.04
CA PRO A 20 29.32 20.77 35.74
C PRO A 20 30.07 19.63 35.05
N MET A 21 30.95 18.97 35.77
CA MET A 21 31.67 17.78 35.34
C MET A 21 30.59 16.75 34.92
N ALA A 22 30.51 16.45 33.64
CA ALA A 22 29.65 15.39 33.13
C ALA A 22 30.05 14.08 33.82
N GLY A 23 29.14 13.50 34.58
CA GLY A 23 29.36 12.20 35.23
C GLY A 23 29.78 11.11 34.22
N PRO A 24 30.37 10.03 34.68
CA PRO A 24 30.83 8.96 33.79
C PRO A 24 29.69 8.44 32.91
N ASP A 25 29.96 8.31 31.60
CA ASP A 25 29.00 7.78 30.65
C ASP A 25 28.90 6.25 30.83
N TYR A 26 28.02 5.84 31.76
CA TYR A 26 27.82 4.43 32.10
C TYR A 26 27.32 3.58 30.91
N LEU A 27 26.63 4.18 29.92
CA LEU A 27 26.19 3.47 28.74
C LEU A 27 27.36 3.10 27.84
N MET A 28 28.34 3.98 27.70
CA MET A 28 29.53 3.71 26.90
C MET A 28 30.50 2.72 27.59
N SER A 29 30.32 2.42 28.86
CA SER A 29 31.05 1.36 29.57
C SER A 29 30.49 -0.04 29.35
N LEU A 30 29.32 -0.17 28.74
CA LEU A 30 28.75 -1.46 28.40
C LEU A 30 29.57 -2.17 27.30
N PRO A 31 29.62 -3.53 27.31
CA PRO A 31 30.17 -4.27 26.20
C PRO A 31 29.53 -3.85 24.86
N PRO A 32 30.31 -3.74 23.78
CA PRO A 32 29.81 -3.25 22.46
C PRO A 32 28.58 -4.00 21.98
N GLU A 33 28.51 -5.31 22.20
CA GLU A 33 27.40 -6.17 21.77
C GLU A 33 26.11 -5.81 22.52
N MET A 34 26.18 -5.56 23.82
CA MET A 34 25.03 -5.16 24.62
C MET A 34 24.53 -3.77 24.23
N LEU A 35 25.46 -2.85 23.99
CA LEU A 35 25.14 -1.51 23.56
C LEU A 35 24.50 -1.53 22.17
N ASP A 36 25.01 -2.33 21.24
CA ASP A 36 24.41 -2.53 19.90
C ASP A 36 23.01 -3.10 19.98
N ASP A 37 22.75 -4.05 20.88
CA ASP A 37 21.42 -4.62 21.10
C ASP A 37 20.42 -3.59 21.64
N ILE A 38 20.85 -2.73 22.54
CA ILE A 38 20.02 -1.62 23.05
C ILE A 38 19.71 -0.64 21.91
N LEU A 39 20.75 -0.21 21.19
CA LEU A 39 20.63 0.78 20.12
C LEU A 39 19.78 0.26 18.95
N ARG A 40 19.87 -1.01 18.61
CA ARG A 40 19.07 -1.65 17.54
C ARG A 40 17.56 -1.62 17.82
N ARG A 41 17.14 -1.57 19.08
CA ARG A 41 15.73 -1.49 19.49
C ARG A 41 15.14 -0.09 19.37
N LEU A 42 15.99 0.92 19.20
CA LEU A 42 15.51 2.29 19.05
C LEU A 42 15.02 2.55 17.64
N PRO A 43 13.91 3.30 17.46
CA PRO A 43 13.54 3.86 16.16
C PRO A 43 14.69 4.68 15.59
N PHE A 44 14.89 4.64 14.27
CA PHE A 44 16.05 5.28 13.61
C PHE A 44 16.24 6.75 13.99
N GLU A 45 15.17 7.53 14.09
CA GLU A 45 15.23 8.94 14.52
C GLU A 45 15.79 9.10 15.94
N LYS A 46 15.39 8.23 16.86
CA LYS A 46 15.90 8.23 18.26
C LYS A 46 17.35 7.75 18.31
N LEU A 47 17.68 6.75 17.51
CA LEU A 47 19.03 6.24 17.38
C LEU A 47 20.00 7.34 16.89
N VAL A 48 19.63 8.05 15.81
CA VAL A 48 20.43 9.20 15.35
C VAL A 48 20.45 10.31 16.40
N GLY A 49 19.36 10.50 17.14
CA GLY A 49 19.27 11.48 18.24
C GLY A 49 20.30 11.22 19.35
N THR A 50 20.78 9.99 19.54
CA THR A 50 21.80 9.69 20.54
C THR A 50 23.13 10.42 20.28
N CYS A 51 23.39 10.85 19.05
CA CYS A 51 24.61 11.62 18.72
C CYS A 51 24.74 12.95 19.51
N CYS A 52 23.65 13.39 20.14
CA CYS A 52 23.61 14.58 20.97
C CYS A 52 24.05 14.35 22.44
N LEU A 53 24.22 13.10 22.86
CA LEU A 53 24.52 12.76 24.24
C LEU A 53 25.96 13.18 24.63
N SER A 54 26.95 12.87 23.81
CA SER A 54 28.34 13.28 23.98
C SER A 54 29.12 13.16 22.67
N PRO A 55 30.34 13.71 22.55
CA PRO A 55 31.21 13.52 21.40
C PRO A 55 31.47 12.05 21.05
N ALA A 56 31.53 11.15 22.02
CA ALA A 56 31.69 9.72 21.83
C ALA A 56 30.49 9.08 21.12
N TRP A 57 29.28 9.61 21.33
CA TRP A 57 28.05 9.15 20.70
C TRP A 57 27.84 9.67 19.27
N HIS A 58 28.61 10.68 18.85
CA HIS A 58 28.36 11.43 17.61
C HIS A 58 28.19 10.53 16.37
N ARG A 59 28.90 9.40 16.31
CA ARG A 59 28.89 8.48 15.18
C ARG A 59 28.58 7.02 15.57
N ARG A 60 28.18 6.78 16.80
CA ARG A 60 27.98 5.43 17.34
C ARG A 60 26.93 4.67 16.57
N TRP A 61 25.85 5.35 16.10
CA TRP A 61 24.80 4.76 15.31
C TRP A 61 25.30 4.17 13.95
N GLU A 62 26.41 4.68 13.40
CA GLU A 62 26.99 4.20 12.14
C GLU A 62 27.59 2.79 12.27
N SER A 63 27.88 2.31 13.47
CA SER A 63 28.43 0.97 13.74
C SER A 63 27.39 -0.06 14.12
N VAL A 64 26.14 0.35 14.39
CA VAL A 64 25.07 -0.58 14.79
C VAL A 64 24.70 -1.49 13.61
N PRO A 65 24.76 -2.82 13.77
CA PRO A 65 24.48 -3.75 12.68
C PRO A 65 22.97 -3.90 12.42
N GLY A 66 22.59 -4.14 11.15
CA GLY A 66 21.23 -4.45 10.75
C GLY A 66 20.25 -3.28 10.90
N LEU A 67 20.69 -2.07 10.59
CA LEU A 67 19.90 -0.85 10.72
C LEU A 67 18.64 -0.89 9.84
N ASP A 68 17.53 -0.43 10.42
CA ASP A 68 16.30 -0.10 9.74
C ASP A 68 16.22 1.43 9.57
N ILE A 69 16.53 1.91 8.38
CA ILE A 69 16.58 3.34 8.09
C ILE A 69 15.24 3.77 7.49
N TRP A 70 14.59 4.74 8.15
CA TRP A 70 13.27 5.18 7.77
C TRP A 70 13.13 6.70 7.77
N PHE A 71 12.60 7.27 6.67
CA PHE A 71 12.32 8.69 6.51
C PHE A 71 10.88 8.89 6.04
N SER A 72 10.04 9.51 6.87
CA SER A 72 8.66 9.85 6.51
C SER A 72 8.52 11.30 6.02
N ARG A 73 7.41 11.55 5.31
CA ARG A 73 6.96 12.89 4.96
C ARG A 73 6.38 13.55 6.22
N GLY A 74 7.11 14.38 6.89
CA GLY A 74 6.58 15.09 8.06
C GLY A 74 7.14 14.66 9.41
N SER A 75 8.29 13.98 9.42
CA SER A 75 9.16 13.97 10.59
C SER A 75 9.37 15.43 11.00
N SER A 76 8.50 15.88 11.92
CA SER A 76 8.39 17.27 12.37
C SER A 76 9.59 17.74 13.21
N THR A 77 10.62 16.91 13.29
CA THR A 77 11.91 17.27 13.90
C THR A 77 12.56 18.49 13.24
N ALA A 78 12.12 18.86 12.01
CA ALA A 78 12.55 20.09 11.35
C ALA A 78 11.90 21.38 11.92
N ARG A 79 10.84 21.27 12.74
CA ARG A 79 10.11 22.43 13.30
C ARG A 79 10.28 22.61 14.81
N ASP A 80 10.84 21.64 15.51
CA ASP A 80 11.12 21.84 16.94
C ASP A 80 12.40 22.68 17.08
N PRO A 81 12.32 23.94 17.60
CA PRO A 81 13.48 24.82 17.78
C PRO A 81 14.58 24.20 18.63
N ARG A 82 14.22 23.22 19.48
CA ARG A 82 15.17 22.51 20.36
C ARG A 82 16.11 21.61 19.56
N PHE A 83 15.70 21.08 18.39
CA PHE A 83 16.54 20.27 17.50
C PHE A 83 17.37 21.12 16.52
N LEU A 84 16.99 22.36 16.25
CA LEU A 84 17.77 23.28 15.39
C LEU A 84 19.10 23.71 16.04
N ARG A 85 19.23 23.58 17.33
CA ARG A 85 20.42 23.98 18.12
C ARG A 85 21.53 22.92 18.15
N TRP A 86 21.24 21.70 17.66
CA TRP A 86 22.17 20.58 17.70
C TRP A 86 22.78 20.30 16.33
N PRO A 87 24.14 20.30 16.21
CA PRO A 87 24.80 20.07 14.91
C PRO A 87 24.59 18.66 14.33
N CYS A 88 23.99 17.73 15.09
CA CYS A 88 23.78 16.34 14.73
C CYS A 88 22.38 16.02 14.22
N ALA A 89 21.38 16.86 14.44
CA ALA A 89 20.06 16.67 13.86
C ALA A 89 20.15 16.87 12.35
N THR A 90 20.45 15.80 11.62
CA THR A 90 20.43 15.83 10.17
C THR A 90 18.98 15.70 9.70
N PRO A 91 18.32 16.78 9.27
CA PRO A 91 17.05 16.68 8.57
C PRO A 91 17.22 15.71 7.39
N VAL A 92 16.14 15.01 7.01
CA VAL A 92 16.13 14.05 5.89
C VAL A 92 16.80 14.61 4.62
N HIS A 93 16.70 15.92 4.39
CA HIS A 93 17.35 16.60 3.27
C HIS A 93 18.89 16.65 3.37
N ARG A 94 19.49 16.46 4.54
CA ARG A 94 20.95 16.38 4.73
C ARG A 94 21.49 14.96 4.78
N PHE A 95 20.61 13.95 4.93
CA PHE A 95 21.03 12.55 4.86
C PHE A 95 21.49 12.24 3.44
N THR A 96 22.77 12.04 3.29
CA THR A 96 23.42 11.87 2.00
C THR A 96 23.83 10.41 1.80
N ALA A 97 24.10 10.03 0.55
CA ALA A 97 24.74 8.74 0.28
C ALA A 97 26.01 8.52 1.08
N ARG A 98 26.75 9.61 1.41
CA ARG A 98 27.95 9.56 2.27
C ARG A 98 27.64 9.00 3.67
N SER A 99 26.46 9.30 4.24
CA SER A 99 26.04 8.73 5.52
C SER A 99 25.82 7.22 5.42
N LEU A 100 25.22 6.74 4.32
CA LEU A 100 25.05 5.31 4.04
C LEU A 100 26.41 4.60 3.88
N TRP A 101 27.35 5.23 3.17
CA TRP A 101 28.70 4.66 3.00
C TRP A 101 29.47 4.53 4.30
N ARG A 102 29.23 5.40 5.25
CA ARG A 102 29.88 5.38 6.57
C ARG A 102 29.38 4.27 7.49
N CYS A 103 28.12 3.83 7.34
CA CYS A 103 27.63 2.70 8.12
C CYS A 103 28.58 1.51 7.97
N ALA A 104 29.16 1.02 9.08
CA ALA A 104 30.12 -0.07 9.04
C ALA A 104 29.47 -1.41 8.69
N ALA A 105 28.23 -1.62 9.15
CA ALA A 105 27.49 -2.87 9.03
C ALA A 105 26.51 -2.88 7.85
N PRO A 106 26.02 -4.06 7.44
CA PRO A 106 24.92 -4.20 6.49
C PRO A 106 23.66 -3.47 6.97
N ILE A 107 22.92 -2.86 6.03
CA ILE A 107 21.64 -2.20 6.27
C ILE A 107 20.53 -3.20 5.98
N ARG A 108 19.68 -3.50 6.95
CA ARG A 108 18.59 -4.47 6.79
C ARG A 108 17.46 -3.89 5.96
N SER A 109 16.97 -2.72 6.32
CA SER A 109 15.90 -2.06 5.57
C SER A 109 16.18 -0.58 5.34
N PHE A 110 15.69 -0.10 4.19
CA PHE A 110 15.75 1.31 3.85
C PHE A 110 14.42 1.76 3.28
N THR A 111 13.76 2.68 3.98
CA THR A 111 12.50 3.31 3.56
C THR A 111 12.70 4.81 3.46
N ALA A 112 12.43 5.38 2.30
CA ALA A 112 12.54 6.82 2.10
C ALA A 112 11.36 7.38 1.30
N HIS A 113 10.87 8.55 1.75
CA HIS A 113 9.96 9.37 0.97
C HIS A 113 10.77 10.40 0.18
N VAL A 114 10.79 10.24 -1.14
CA VAL A 114 11.56 11.07 -2.08
C VAL A 114 10.70 12.23 -2.53
N GLN A 115 11.00 13.41 -2.00
CA GLN A 115 10.34 14.65 -2.43
C GLN A 115 10.82 15.06 -3.83
N ARG A 116 9.96 15.76 -4.58
CA ARG A 116 10.22 16.24 -5.94
C ARG A 116 11.59 16.94 -6.09
N ARG A 117 11.94 17.84 -5.17
CA ARG A 117 13.22 18.57 -5.15
C ARG A 117 14.45 17.68 -4.95
N HIS A 118 14.26 16.41 -4.61
CA HIS A 118 15.31 15.44 -4.31
C HIS A 118 15.26 14.22 -5.24
N SER A 119 14.65 14.35 -6.40
CA SER A 119 14.47 13.28 -7.40
C SER A 119 15.79 12.63 -7.85
N HIS A 120 16.91 13.33 -7.79
CA HIS A 120 18.25 12.84 -8.15
C HIS A 120 18.92 11.96 -7.08
N ARG A 121 18.41 11.91 -5.85
CA ARG A 121 19.06 11.22 -4.73
C ARG A 121 18.99 9.69 -4.78
N PRO A 122 17.90 9.07 -5.27
CA PRO A 122 17.79 7.61 -5.28
C PRO A 122 18.98 6.91 -5.94
N ALA A 123 19.49 7.43 -7.06
CA ALA A 123 20.62 6.83 -7.76
C ALA A 123 21.86 6.67 -6.87
N ARG A 124 22.19 7.69 -6.06
CA ARG A 124 23.34 7.66 -5.15
C ARG A 124 23.09 6.80 -3.92
N TRP A 125 21.86 6.76 -3.41
CA TRP A 125 21.49 5.86 -2.31
C TRP A 125 21.57 4.40 -2.73
N LEU A 126 21.06 4.07 -3.91
CA LEU A 126 21.04 2.69 -4.42
C LEU A 126 22.44 2.10 -4.56
N LEU A 127 23.44 2.88 -5.02
CA LEU A 127 24.82 2.44 -5.05
C LEU A 127 25.35 2.08 -3.65
N ALA A 128 25.09 2.93 -2.66
CA ALA A 128 25.51 2.64 -1.30
C ALA A 128 24.76 1.45 -0.71
N LEU A 129 23.45 1.33 -0.96
CA LEU A 129 22.60 0.25 -0.45
C LEU A 129 22.94 -1.11 -1.08
N ALA A 130 23.31 -1.15 -2.35
CA ALA A 130 23.80 -2.35 -2.99
C ALA A 130 25.05 -2.89 -2.28
N HIS A 131 26.02 -2.00 -2.01
CA HIS A 131 27.24 -2.36 -1.26
C HIS A 131 26.91 -2.82 0.17
N LYS A 132 25.88 -2.25 0.81
CA LYS A 132 25.43 -2.61 2.17
C LYS A 132 24.51 -3.82 2.22
N ARG A 133 24.27 -4.50 1.10
CA ARG A 133 23.44 -5.72 0.99
C ARG A 133 22.05 -5.54 1.60
N VAL A 134 21.39 -4.41 1.26
CA VAL A 134 20.05 -4.12 1.76
C VAL A 134 19.06 -5.25 1.39
N LYS A 135 18.23 -5.65 2.35
CA LYS A 135 17.22 -6.71 2.16
C LYS A 135 15.85 -6.15 1.83
N MET A 136 15.48 -5.04 2.43
CA MET A 136 14.17 -4.42 2.22
C MET A 136 14.36 -2.98 1.74
N LEU A 137 13.87 -2.69 0.54
CA LEU A 137 13.95 -1.36 -0.08
C LEU A 137 12.55 -0.85 -0.38
N LYS A 138 12.21 0.29 0.20
CA LYS A 138 10.97 1.01 -0.07
C LYS A 138 11.26 2.46 -0.41
N LEU A 139 10.97 2.85 -1.64
CA LEU A 139 11.04 4.23 -2.10
C LEU A 139 9.63 4.72 -2.41
N LYS A 140 9.24 5.82 -1.78
CA LYS A 140 7.94 6.47 -1.96
C LYS A 140 8.15 7.84 -2.58
N PHE A 141 7.57 8.07 -3.76
CA PHE A 141 7.68 9.33 -4.48
C PHE A 141 6.41 10.17 -4.28
N ASP A 142 6.53 11.49 -4.38
CA ASP A 142 5.38 12.40 -4.25
C ASP A 142 4.32 12.13 -5.35
N LYS A 143 3.05 12.24 -4.95
CA LYS A 143 1.87 12.24 -5.84
C LYS A 143 1.08 13.55 -5.65
N PRO A 144 0.37 14.06 -6.64
CA PRO A 144 0.47 13.71 -8.05
C PRO A 144 1.75 14.27 -8.66
N TRP A 145 2.33 13.53 -9.61
CA TRP A 145 3.37 14.06 -10.45
C TRP A 145 2.70 14.49 -11.76
N PRO A 146 2.85 15.72 -12.22
CA PRO A 146 2.30 16.10 -13.52
C PRO A 146 2.87 15.18 -14.60
N ALA A 147 2.02 14.61 -15.44
CA ALA A 147 2.43 13.68 -16.51
C ALA A 147 3.55 14.23 -17.40
N TYR A 148 3.63 15.55 -17.53
CA TYR A 148 4.60 16.28 -18.36
C TYR A 148 5.69 16.99 -17.53
N SER A 149 6.04 16.48 -16.36
CA SER A 149 7.13 17.09 -15.59
C SER A 149 8.46 16.91 -16.34
N PRO A 150 9.23 17.98 -16.55
CA PRO A 150 10.47 17.91 -17.34
C PRO A 150 11.56 17.01 -16.71
N ASN A 151 11.46 16.73 -15.41
CA ASN A 151 12.45 15.93 -14.68
C ASN A 151 11.75 14.95 -13.72
N PRO A 152 11.18 13.83 -14.21
CA PRO A 152 10.61 12.81 -13.35
C PRO A 152 11.69 12.16 -12.48
N PRO A 153 11.37 11.66 -11.28
CA PRO A 153 12.30 10.87 -10.50
C PRO A 153 12.69 9.61 -11.28
N VAL A 154 13.99 9.32 -11.28
CA VAL A 154 14.54 8.16 -12.00
C VAL A 154 15.17 7.18 -11.02
N VAL A 155 14.74 5.93 -11.11
CA VAL A 155 15.37 4.79 -10.44
C VAL A 155 16.30 4.13 -11.44
N GLY A 156 17.61 4.32 -11.22
CA GLY A 156 18.64 3.92 -12.17
C GLY A 156 19.10 2.46 -12.04
N PRO A 157 20.07 2.07 -12.89
CA PRO A 157 20.58 0.70 -12.95
C PRO A 157 21.17 0.18 -11.64
N ALA A 158 21.61 1.06 -10.75
CA ALA A 158 22.12 0.69 -9.42
C ALA A 158 21.12 -0.12 -8.57
N LEU A 159 19.82 -0.04 -8.85
CA LEU A 159 18.81 -0.90 -8.21
C LEU A 159 19.11 -2.38 -8.47
N TYR A 160 19.48 -2.72 -9.68
CA TYR A 160 19.72 -4.11 -10.12
C TYR A 160 20.98 -4.73 -9.49
N SER A 161 21.87 -3.89 -8.94
CA SER A 161 23.01 -4.34 -8.14
C SER A 161 22.64 -4.72 -6.70
N CYS A 162 21.41 -4.47 -6.26
CA CYS A 162 20.93 -4.85 -4.93
C CYS A 162 20.52 -6.32 -4.87
N SER A 163 21.42 -7.27 -5.13
CA SER A 163 21.14 -8.71 -5.23
C SER A 163 20.61 -9.37 -3.94
N ALA A 164 20.83 -8.75 -2.78
CA ALA A 164 20.34 -9.26 -1.49
C ALA A 164 18.87 -8.91 -1.19
N LEU A 165 18.17 -8.21 -2.09
CA LEU A 165 16.79 -7.79 -1.88
C LEU A 165 15.86 -8.99 -1.70
N THR A 166 15.09 -8.91 -0.62
CA THR A 166 13.95 -9.78 -0.32
C THR A 166 12.61 -9.08 -0.56
N HIS A 167 12.58 -7.75 -0.40
CA HIS A 167 11.40 -6.92 -0.60
C HIS A 167 11.80 -5.67 -1.37
N LEU A 168 11.16 -5.45 -2.50
CA LEU A 168 11.30 -4.24 -3.31
C LEU A 168 9.94 -3.57 -3.45
N GLN A 169 9.85 -2.32 -3.04
CA GLN A 169 8.65 -1.51 -3.16
C GLN A 169 9.00 -0.12 -3.72
N LEU A 170 8.49 0.16 -4.91
CA LEU A 170 8.53 1.47 -5.55
C LEU A 170 7.10 2.01 -5.64
N CYS A 171 6.81 3.11 -4.95
CA CYS A 171 5.48 3.69 -4.89
C CYS A 171 5.51 5.16 -5.31
N GLY A 172 4.56 5.55 -6.13
CA GLY A 172 4.46 6.91 -6.67
C GLY A 172 5.18 7.04 -8.01
N TYR A 173 4.93 8.15 -8.69
CA TYR A 173 5.40 8.34 -10.05
C TYR A 173 6.92 8.38 -10.13
N CYS A 174 7.51 7.37 -10.76
CA CYS A 174 8.95 7.31 -11.04
C CYS A 174 9.23 6.50 -12.30
N HIS A 175 10.31 6.84 -12.98
CA HIS A 175 10.80 6.08 -14.13
C HIS A 175 11.82 5.03 -13.67
N LEU A 176 11.55 3.77 -13.95
CA LEU A 176 12.48 2.67 -13.72
C LEU A 176 13.28 2.42 -14.99
N LEU A 177 14.58 2.64 -14.96
CA LEU A 177 15.46 2.41 -16.10
C LEU A 177 15.65 0.92 -16.37
N ARG A 178 16.10 0.60 -17.58
CA ARG A 178 16.39 -0.78 -18.00
C ARG A 178 17.41 -1.46 -17.10
N ALA A 179 17.21 -2.75 -16.93
CA ALA A 179 18.21 -3.60 -16.33
C ALA A 179 19.46 -3.64 -17.21
N PRO A 180 20.65 -3.60 -16.60
CA PRO A 180 21.90 -3.79 -17.35
C PRO A 180 22.00 -5.22 -17.89
N GLN A 181 22.84 -5.43 -18.90
CA GLN A 181 22.97 -6.75 -19.57
C GLN A 181 23.49 -7.86 -18.65
N ASP A 182 24.25 -7.49 -17.64
CA ASP A 182 24.83 -8.38 -16.62
C ASP A 182 23.87 -8.64 -15.43
N PHE A 183 22.62 -8.18 -15.51
CA PHE A 183 21.64 -8.43 -14.46
C PHE A 183 21.27 -9.91 -14.37
N THR A 184 21.64 -10.54 -13.27
CA THR A 184 21.41 -11.97 -13.00
C THR A 184 20.08 -12.26 -12.28
N GLY A 185 19.32 -11.21 -11.95
CA GLY A 185 18.02 -11.34 -11.28
C GLY A 185 18.04 -11.05 -9.79
N PHE A 186 16.84 -11.06 -9.23
CA PHE A 186 16.61 -10.90 -7.78
C PHE A 186 16.34 -12.28 -7.15
N SER A 187 17.36 -13.12 -7.04
CA SER A 187 17.23 -14.52 -6.58
C SER A 187 16.56 -14.66 -5.19
N ASN A 188 16.65 -13.65 -4.34
CA ASN A 188 16.10 -13.68 -2.98
C ASN A 188 14.77 -12.90 -2.81
N LEU A 189 14.18 -12.44 -3.92
CA LEU A 189 13.02 -11.56 -3.84
C LEU A 189 11.74 -12.35 -3.52
N PHE A 190 11.06 -11.99 -2.43
CA PHE A 190 9.77 -12.53 -2.01
C PHE A 190 8.61 -11.59 -2.33
N THR A 191 8.87 -10.27 -2.32
CA THR A 191 7.84 -9.25 -2.57
C THR A 191 8.33 -8.24 -3.57
N LEU A 192 7.56 -8.08 -4.65
CA LEU A 192 7.70 -7.00 -5.63
C LEU A 192 6.43 -6.15 -5.63
N CYS A 193 6.59 -4.86 -5.37
CA CYS A 193 5.50 -3.89 -5.42
C CYS A 193 5.93 -2.70 -6.28
N LEU A 194 5.25 -2.51 -7.38
CA LEU A 194 5.39 -1.38 -8.29
C LEU A 194 4.06 -0.66 -8.36
N GLU A 195 4.03 0.61 -7.95
CA GLU A 195 2.83 1.44 -7.89
C GLU A 195 3.11 2.77 -8.58
N TYR A 196 2.39 3.08 -9.67
CA TYR A 196 2.60 4.27 -10.54
C TYR A 196 4.01 4.35 -11.11
N VAL A 197 4.59 3.21 -11.47
CA VAL A 197 5.95 3.14 -12.04
C VAL A 197 5.88 3.13 -13.56
N VAL A 198 6.66 4.01 -14.18
CA VAL A 198 6.81 4.07 -15.64
C VAL A 198 8.01 3.23 -16.07
N LEU A 199 7.80 2.24 -16.90
CA LEU A 199 8.84 1.45 -17.53
C LEU A 199 9.33 2.10 -18.83
N PRO A 200 10.52 1.75 -19.35
CA PRO A 200 11.05 2.33 -20.59
C PRO A 200 10.14 2.07 -21.78
N PHE A 201 9.99 3.05 -22.68
CA PHE A 201 9.10 2.96 -23.84
C PHE A 201 9.29 1.70 -24.70
N HIS A 202 10.52 1.27 -24.95
CA HIS A 202 10.77 0.06 -25.73
C HIS A 202 11.19 -1.10 -24.82
N GLY A 203 10.54 -2.25 -24.96
CA GLY A 203 10.85 -3.45 -24.20
C GLY A 203 10.41 -3.40 -22.74
N ALA A 204 9.43 -2.59 -22.41
CA ALA A 204 8.86 -2.47 -21.05
C ALA A 204 8.31 -3.80 -20.54
N ALA A 205 7.52 -4.48 -21.36
CA ALA A 205 6.94 -5.78 -21.05
C ALA A 205 8.02 -6.83 -20.84
N ALA A 206 9.02 -6.88 -21.71
CA ALA A 206 10.15 -7.80 -21.57
C ALA A 206 10.95 -7.52 -20.29
N GLN A 207 11.13 -6.26 -19.92
CA GLN A 207 11.81 -5.89 -18.68
C GLN A 207 11.02 -6.32 -17.45
N LEU A 208 9.71 -6.07 -17.40
CA LEU A 208 8.87 -6.51 -16.29
C LEU A 208 8.88 -8.04 -16.17
N GLN A 209 8.76 -8.72 -17.31
CA GLN A 209 8.84 -10.18 -17.37
C GLN A 209 10.19 -10.69 -16.88
N LEU A 210 11.31 -10.05 -17.25
CA LEU A 210 12.65 -10.39 -16.77
C LEU A 210 12.74 -10.25 -15.24
N ILE A 211 12.26 -9.15 -14.68
CA ILE A 211 12.28 -8.92 -13.22
C ILE A 211 11.47 -10.00 -12.49
N ILE A 212 10.29 -10.36 -13.00
CA ILE A 212 9.42 -11.36 -12.37
C ILE A 212 10.02 -12.77 -12.50
N SER A 213 10.44 -13.17 -13.69
CA SER A 213 10.96 -14.51 -13.97
C SER A 213 12.30 -14.79 -13.29
N SER A 214 13.10 -13.74 -13.05
CA SER A 214 14.38 -13.84 -12.34
C SER A 214 14.24 -13.86 -10.81
N ALA A 215 13.01 -13.89 -10.28
CA ALA A 215 12.69 -13.94 -8.85
C ALA A 215 11.98 -15.26 -8.49
N PRO A 216 12.70 -16.41 -8.40
CA PRO A 216 12.09 -17.72 -8.22
C PRO A 216 11.34 -17.90 -6.89
N HIS A 217 11.65 -17.09 -5.88
CA HIS A 217 11.00 -17.11 -4.56
C HIS A 217 9.88 -16.08 -4.41
N LEU A 218 9.43 -15.47 -5.52
CA LEU A 218 8.40 -14.44 -5.49
C LEU A 218 7.07 -15.01 -4.99
N THR A 219 6.60 -14.52 -3.85
CA THR A 219 5.34 -14.93 -3.22
C THR A 219 4.28 -13.83 -3.26
N ARG A 220 4.68 -12.58 -3.43
CA ARG A 220 3.78 -11.42 -3.48
C ARG A 220 4.16 -10.51 -4.65
N LEU A 221 3.22 -10.34 -5.57
CA LEU A 221 3.35 -9.43 -6.71
C LEU A 221 2.23 -8.40 -6.67
N LEU A 222 2.59 -7.12 -6.63
CA LEU A 222 1.67 -6.00 -6.66
C LEU A 222 2.07 -5.07 -7.81
N LEU A 223 1.23 -5.01 -8.82
CA LEU A 223 1.35 -4.09 -9.95
C LEU A 223 0.12 -3.17 -9.91
N ASP A 224 0.35 -1.89 -9.65
CA ASP A 224 -0.69 -0.90 -9.48
C ASP A 224 -0.35 0.31 -10.39
N ASP A 225 -1.13 0.53 -11.41
CA ASP A 225 -0.91 1.57 -12.43
C ASP A 225 0.54 1.62 -12.96
N VAL A 226 1.08 0.45 -13.29
CA VAL A 226 2.39 0.35 -13.95
C VAL A 226 2.23 0.62 -15.43
N MET A 227 2.90 1.64 -15.94
CA MET A 227 2.84 2.04 -17.36
C MET A 227 3.84 1.20 -18.16
N ILE A 228 3.32 0.42 -19.10
CA ILE A 228 4.06 -0.45 -20.02
C ILE A 228 3.78 0.02 -21.44
N GLY A 229 4.78 0.61 -22.09
CA GLY A 229 4.71 0.97 -23.51
C GLY A 229 4.30 2.41 -23.80
N ASP A 230 4.33 2.74 -25.08
CA ASP A 230 3.92 4.00 -25.68
C ASP A 230 2.49 3.86 -26.25
N GLU A 231 1.71 4.93 -26.26
CA GLU A 231 0.32 4.92 -26.74
C GLU A 231 0.20 4.53 -28.24
N GLU A 232 1.29 4.60 -29.01
CA GLU A 232 1.31 4.35 -30.46
C GLU A 232 2.01 3.05 -30.89
N ALA A 233 2.63 2.29 -29.97
CA ALA A 233 3.35 1.07 -30.33
C ALA A 233 2.48 -0.18 -30.16
N ASP A 234 2.75 -1.23 -30.95
CA ASP A 234 2.15 -2.56 -30.78
C ASP A 234 2.18 -2.98 -29.29
N ILE A 235 1.04 -3.35 -28.75
CA ILE A 235 0.87 -3.70 -27.33
C ILE A 235 1.82 -4.85 -26.99
N GLU A 236 2.96 -4.53 -26.41
CA GLU A 236 3.88 -5.54 -25.88
C GLU A 236 3.21 -6.29 -24.73
N THR A 237 3.17 -7.62 -24.81
CA THR A 237 2.55 -8.45 -23.78
C THR A 237 3.56 -8.93 -22.74
N CYS A 238 3.35 -8.59 -21.48
CA CYS A 238 4.11 -9.13 -20.36
C CYS A 238 3.50 -10.44 -19.88
N ALA A 239 4.27 -11.52 -19.90
CA ALA A 239 3.86 -12.82 -19.40
C ALA A 239 4.28 -13.01 -17.93
N ILE A 240 3.32 -12.99 -17.01
CA ILE A 240 3.55 -13.23 -15.58
C ILE A 240 3.69 -14.73 -15.34
N GLN A 241 4.92 -15.18 -15.02
CA GLN A 241 5.26 -16.55 -14.66
C GLN A 241 5.88 -16.57 -13.27
N ALA A 242 5.08 -16.88 -12.25
CA ALA A 242 5.51 -16.91 -10.85
C ALA A 242 4.79 -18.03 -10.07
N PRO A 243 5.23 -19.31 -10.20
CA PRO A 243 4.51 -20.47 -9.66
C PRO A 243 4.41 -20.48 -8.14
N ASN A 244 5.30 -19.78 -7.45
CA ASN A 244 5.29 -19.68 -5.98
C ASN A 244 4.42 -18.54 -5.44
N LEU A 245 3.69 -17.85 -6.32
CA LEU A 245 2.89 -16.69 -5.95
C LEU A 245 1.73 -17.09 -5.03
N ARG A 246 1.58 -16.36 -3.93
CA ARG A 246 0.49 -16.52 -2.94
C ARG A 246 -0.45 -15.32 -2.90
N PHE A 247 0.04 -14.17 -3.30
CA PHE A 247 -0.71 -12.92 -3.35
C PHE A 247 -0.41 -12.22 -4.67
N LEU A 248 -1.47 -11.91 -5.42
CA LEU A 248 -1.42 -11.16 -6.67
C LEU A 248 -2.31 -9.93 -6.59
N ARG A 249 -1.78 -8.76 -6.93
CA ARG A 249 -2.54 -7.54 -7.15
C ARG A 249 -2.24 -7.01 -8.53
N LEU A 250 -3.26 -6.91 -9.37
CA LEU A 250 -3.22 -6.33 -10.71
C LEU A 250 -4.29 -5.24 -10.78
N ILE A 251 -3.86 -3.99 -10.65
CA ILE A 251 -4.69 -2.80 -10.80
C ILE A 251 -4.00 -1.95 -11.86
N MET A 252 -4.58 -1.89 -13.04
CA MET A 252 -3.99 -1.21 -14.19
C MET A 252 -5.06 -0.34 -14.82
N SER A 253 -4.71 0.89 -15.15
CA SER A 253 -5.66 1.88 -15.66
C SER A 253 -6.08 1.66 -17.11
N ILE A 254 -5.29 0.90 -17.89
CA ILE A 254 -5.52 0.60 -19.30
C ILE A 254 -5.00 -0.81 -19.60
N ASP A 255 -5.39 -1.40 -20.74
CA ASP A 255 -4.85 -2.69 -21.21
C ASP A 255 -3.33 -2.59 -21.47
N ASN A 256 -2.56 -2.76 -20.42
CA ASN A 256 -1.11 -2.71 -20.46
C ASN A 256 -0.50 -4.06 -20.87
N GLY A 257 -1.26 -4.94 -21.55
CA GLY A 257 -0.74 -6.19 -22.07
C GLY A 257 -0.24 -7.20 -21.03
N CYS A 258 -0.50 -7.02 -19.74
CA CYS A 258 -0.11 -8.02 -18.74
C CYS A 258 -1.03 -9.23 -18.78
N ARG A 259 -0.45 -10.43 -18.95
CA ARG A 259 -1.19 -11.70 -18.93
C ARG A 259 -0.57 -12.69 -17.95
N ILE A 260 -1.39 -13.49 -17.30
CA ILE A 260 -0.91 -14.62 -16.52
C ILE A 260 -0.64 -15.79 -17.49
N ALA A 261 0.65 -16.14 -17.64
CA ALA A 261 1.08 -17.12 -18.64
C ALA A 261 1.18 -18.56 -18.11
N GLY A 262 1.26 -18.73 -16.79
CA GLY A 262 1.40 -20.04 -16.15
C GLY A 262 0.30 -20.31 -15.14
N GLU A 263 0.30 -21.53 -14.58
CA GLU A 263 -0.53 -21.87 -13.44
C GLU A 263 0.01 -21.19 -12.19
N LEU A 264 -0.90 -20.78 -11.28
CA LEU A 264 -0.60 -20.20 -9.98
C LEU A 264 -1.13 -21.09 -8.85
N PRO A 265 -0.57 -22.30 -8.66
CA PRO A 265 -1.15 -23.32 -7.78
C PRO A 265 -1.16 -22.94 -6.30
N LEU A 266 -0.29 -22.04 -5.88
CA LEU A 266 -0.17 -21.59 -4.49
C LEU A 266 -0.90 -20.27 -4.23
N LEU A 267 -1.59 -19.71 -5.23
CA LEU A 267 -2.26 -18.43 -5.10
C LEU A 267 -3.44 -18.52 -4.12
N LYS A 268 -3.41 -17.68 -3.09
CA LYS A 268 -4.45 -17.64 -2.06
C LYS A 268 -5.33 -16.41 -2.16
N VAL A 269 -4.75 -15.29 -2.59
CA VAL A 269 -5.41 -13.98 -2.63
C VAL A 269 -5.13 -13.33 -3.97
N ALA A 270 -6.17 -12.88 -4.65
CA ALA A 270 -6.08 -12.03 -5.84
C ALA A 270 -6.85 -10.73 -5.63
N GLN A 271 -6.25 -9.62 -6.08
CA GLN A 271 -6.87 -8.30 -6.17
C GLN A 271 -6.78 -7.86 -7.63
N ILE A 272 -7.92 -7.68 -8.26
CA ILE A 272 -8.01 -7.43 -9.71
C ILE A 272 -8.89 -6.21 -9.95
N SER A 273 -8.43 -5.28 -10.80
CA SER A 273 -9.29 -4.25 -11.37
C SER A 273 -10.07 -4.87 -12.55
N ILE A 274 -11.38 -4.81 -12.48
CA ILE A 274 -12.25 -5.35 -13.52
C ILE A 274 -12.22 -4.46 -14.76
N ASP A 275 -12.29 -3.14 -14.57
CA ASP A 275 -12.41 -2.17 -15.66
C ASP A 275 -11.20 -2.20 -16.59
N SER A 276 -10.02 -2.38 -16.04
CA SER A 276 -8.79 -2.47 -16.81
C SER A 276 -8.65 -3.75 -17.64
N LEU A 277 -9.38 -4.80 -17.28
CA LEU A 277 -9.35 -6.08 -17.98
C LEU A 277 -10.59 -6.29 -18.88
N PHE A 278 -11.70 -5.61 -18.56
CA PHE A 278 -12.96 -5.77 -19.29
C PHE A 278 -12.80 -5.33 -20.76
N GLY A 279 -13.29 -6.16 -21.67
CA GLY A 279 -13.11 -5.94 -23.11
C GLY A 279 -11.77 -6.46 -23.67
N THR A 280 -10.81 -6.79 -22.83
CA THR A 280 -9.54 -7.35 -23.28
C THR A 280 -9.64 -8.87 -23.53
N PRO A 281 -8.85 -9.42 -24.45
CA PRO A 281 -8.76 -10.88 -24.66
C PRO A 281 -8.28 -11.62 -23.40
N ASN A 282 -7.60 -10.91 -22.50
CA ASN A 282 -6.99 -11.49 -21.31
C ASN A 282 -7.96 -11.66 -20.14
N PHE A 283 -9.15 -11.02 -20.16
CA PHE A 283 -10.12 -11.06 -19.06
C PHE A 283 -10.43 -12.49 -18.62
N ILE A 284 -10.98 -13.30 -19.53
CA ILE A 284 -11.37 -14.68 -19.26
C ILE A 284 -10.19 -15.54 -18.80
N ASN A 285 -9.05 -15.41 -19.46
CA ASN A 285 -7.84 -16.16 -19.11
C ASN A 285 -7.33 -15.80 -17.72
N THR A 286 -7.32 -14.53 -17.35
CA THR A 286 -6.91 -14.06 -16.03
C THR A 286 -7.78 -14.70 -14.95
N PHE A 287 -9.10 -14.61 -15.06
CA PHE A 287 -10.02 -15.20 -14.09
C PHE A 287 -9.91 -16.73 -14.00
N ARG A 288 -9.67 -17.41 -15.13
CA ARG A 288 -9.42 -18.86 -15.14
C ARG A 288 -8.15 -19.23 -14.38
N ARG A 289 -7.05 -18.49 -14.57
CA ARG A 289 -5.75 -18.74 -13.90
C ARG A 289 -5.77 -18.46 -12.39
N ILE A 290 -6.64 -17.56 -11.94
CA ILE A 290 -6.78 -17.25 -10.50
C ILE A 290 -7.90 -18.06 -9.82
N SER A 291 -8.55 -19.00 -10.49
CA SER A 291 -9.73 -19.73 -9.97
C SER A 291 -9.46 -20.55 -8.69
N SER A 292 -8.20 -20.79 -8.32
CA SER A 292 -7.80 -21.50 -7.10
C SER A 292 -7.80 -20.64 -5.82
N VAL A 293 -8.05 -19.33 -5.92
CA VAL A 293 -7.96 -18.39 -4.78
C VAL A 293 -8.98 -18.68 -3.69
N LYS A 294 -8.60 -18.30 -2.47
CA LYS A 294 -9.49 -18.33 -1.29
C LYS A 294 -10.15 -16.98 -1.04
N LYS A 295 -9.48 -15.89 -1.41
CA LYS A 295 -9.99 -14.53 -1.26
C LYS A 295 -9.81 -13.78 -2.58
N LEU A 296 -10.89 -13.15 -3.05
CA LEU A 296 -10.91 -12.37 -4.29
C LEU A 296 -11.36 -10.94 -4.00
N TYR A 297 -10.57 -9.98 -4.43
CA TYR A 297 -10.88 -8.55 -4.34
C TYR A 297 -11.08 -8.03 -5.76
N LEU A 298 -12.27 -7.56 -6.04
CA LEU A 298 -12.67 -7.01 -7.33
C LEU A 298 -12.85 -5.50 -7.20
N LEU A 299 -12.05 -4.76 -7.92
CA LEU A 299 -12.10 -3.31 -7.92
C LEU A 299 -12.70 -2.85 -9.23
N THR A 300 -13.73 -2.02 -9.16
CA THR A 300 -14.34 -1.36 -10.32
C THR A 300 -14.25 0.15 -10.09
N ASP A 301 -13.92 0.87 -11.13
CA ASP A 301 -13.94 2.35 -11.14
C ASP A 301 -15.25 2.85 -11.75
N SER A 302 -16.22 2.11 -11.62
CA SER A 302 -17.68 2.01 -11.84
C SER A 302 -18.44 3.01 -12.72
N ASP A 303 -17.83 4.03 -13.33
CA ASP A 303 -18.59 5.00 -14.14
C ASP A 303 -18.77 4.61 -15.61
N GLN A 304 -18.05 3.61 -16.11
CA GLN A 304 -17.96 3.37 -17.54
C GLN A 304 -18.67 2.10 -18.06
N THR A 305 -19.01 1.14 -17.20
CA THR A 305 -19.59 -0.12 -17.69
C THR A 305 -21.11 -0.15 -17.56
N GLN A 306 -21.80 -0.09 -18.71
CA GLN A 306 -23.25 -0.38 -18.81
C GLN A 306 -23.56 -1.89 -18.75
N GLU A 307 -22.54 -2.74 -18.71
CA GLU A 307 -22.65 -4.21 -18.71
C GLU A 307 -22.04 -4.79 -17.46
N ASN A 308 -22.56 -5.94 -17.02
CA ASN A 308 -21.98 -6.70 -15.92
C ASN A 308 -20.83 -7.59 -16.45
N PRO A 309 -19.55 -7.23 -16.21
CA PRO A 309 -18.43 -7.97 -16.78
C PRO A 309 -18.28 -9.39 -16.20
N LEU A 310 -18.79 -9.65 -15.01
CA LEU A 310 -18.66 -10.94 -14.32
C LEU A 310 -19.63 -12.02 -14.87
N GLU A 311 -20.61 -11.65 -15.66
CA GLU A 311 -21.51 -12.63 -16.32
C GLU A 311 -20.77 -13.56 -17.26
N ARG A 312 -19.66 -13.12 -17.84
CA ARG A 312 -18.81 -13.91 -18.73
C ARG A 312 -18.04 -15.04 -18.03
N ILE A 313 -18.05 -15.08 -16.69
CA ILE A 313 -17.42 -16.14 -15.90
C ILE A 313 -18.42 -17.29 -15.74
N LEU A 314 -18.23 -18.37 -16.52
CA LEU A 314 -19.15 -19.51 -16.58
C LEU A 314 -18.70 -20.72 -15.73
N TRP A 315 -17.59 -20.62 -15.01
CA TRP A 315 -17.06 -21.67 -14.14
C TRP A 315 -17.07 -21.26 -12.68
N THR A 316 -16.90 -22.23 -11.79
CA THR A 316 -16.94 -22.00 -10.35
C THR A 316 -15.55 -21.97 -9.72
N PHE A 317 -15.40 -21.12 -8.72
CA PHE A 317 -14.21 -21.00 -7.87
C PHE A 317 -14.39 -21.87 -6.62
N GLN A 318 -13.95 -23.13 -6.68
CA GLN A 318 -14.21 -24.13 -5.64
C GLN A 318 -13.60 -23.76 -4.26
N ASN A 319 -12.48 -23.04 -4.25
CA ASN A 319 -11.77 -22.68 -3.03
C ASN A 319 -12.17 -21.32 -2.46
N LEU A 320 -13.00 -20.55 -3.16
CA LEU A 320 -13.33 -19.18 -2.80
C LEU A 320 -14.21 -19.17 -1.54
N ARG A 321 -13.77 -18.42 -0.53
CA ARG A 321 -14.47 -18.27 0.75
C ARG A 321 -14.80 -16.82 1.07
N ALA A 322 -14.08 -15.87 0.47
CA ALA A 322 -14.30 -14.46 0.71
C ALA A 322 -14.20 -13.67 -0.60
N VAL A 323 -15.17 -12.79 -0.83
CA VAL A 323 -15.16 -11.81 -1.90
C VAL A 323 -15.29 -10.42 -1.30
N GLN A 324 -14.46 -9.51 -1.79
CA GLN A 324 -14.65 -8.08 -1.60
C GLN A 324 -14.75 -7.42 -2.96
N LEU A 325 -15.73 -6.53 -3.12
CA LEU A 325 -15.88 -5.78 -4.36
C LEU A 325 -16.25 -4.32 -4.07
N THR A 326 -15.90 -3.45 -5.00
CA THR A 326 -16.46 -2.08 -5.05
C THR A 326 -17.74 -2.13 -5.89
N ALA A 327 -18.77 -1.42 -5.47
CA ALA A 327 -20.04 -1.36 -6.20
C ALA A 327 -20.66 0.03 -6.12
N ASN A 328 -21.22 0.49 -7.23
CA ASN A 328 -22.09 1.65 -7.28
C ASN A 328 -23.56 1.18 -7.27
N PHE A 329 -24.22 1.32 -6.12
CA PHE A 329 -25.62 0.88 -6.00
C PHE A 329 -26.60 1.76 -6.80
N GLY A 330 -26.17 2.94 -7.27
CA GLY A 330 -26.94 3.71 -8.24
C GLY A 330 -27.02 3.09 -9.63
N LYS A 331 -26.18 2.06 -9.91
CA LYS A 331 -26.10 1.36 -11.20
C LYS A 331 -26.52 -0.09 -11.07
N PHE A 332 -27.61 -0.46 -11.76
CA PHE A 332 -28.13 -1.84 -11.73
C PHE A 332 -27.09 -2.90 -12.16
N PRO A 333 -26.29 -2.72 -13.23
CA PRO A 333 -25.24 -3.67 -13.59
C PRO A 333 -24.19 -3.88 -12.50
N SER A 334 -23.90 -2.87 -11.69
CA SER A 334 -22.97 -2.99 -10.57
C SER A 334 -23.55 -3.86 -9.45
N ILE A 335 -24.85 -3.74 -9.16
CA ILE A 335 -25.56 -4.64 -8.24
C ILE A 335 -25.52 -6.07 -8.77
N MET A 336 -25.75 -6.26 -10.06
CA MET A 336 -25.71 -7.58 -10.72
C MET A 336 -24.33 -8.22 -10.65
N SER A 337 -23.25 -7.44 -10.62
CA SER A 337 -21.88 -7.96 -10.42
C SER A 337 -21.72 -8.66 -9.07
N ILE A 338 -22.42 -8.20 -8.04
CA ILE A 338 -22.39 -8.84 -6.71
C ILE A 338 -23.01 -10.24 -6.80
N PHE A 339 -24.20 -10.36 -7.40
CA PHE A 339 -24.87 -11.66 -7.57
C PHE A 339 -24.06 -12.61 -8.46
N SER A 340 -23.47 -12.11 -9.54
CA SER A 340 -22.57 -12.90 -10.38
C SER A 340 -21.36 -13.42 -9.61
N SER A 341 -20.81 -12.62 -8.68
CA SER A 341 -19.68 -13.05 -7.84
C SER A 341 -20.08 -14.20 -6.91
N LEU A 342 -21.28 -14.18 -6.37
CA LEU A 342 -21.82 -15.27 -5.55
C LEU A 342 -22.11 -16.52 -6.39
N ARG A 343 -22.59 -16.36 -7.63
CA ARG A 343 -22.85 -17.48 -8.56
C ARG A 343 -21.61 -18.28 -8.89
N PHE A 344 -20.47 -17.62 -9.20
CA PHE A 344 -19.25 -18.36 -9.48
C PHE A 344 -18.50 -18.80 -8.21
N GLY A 345 -18.89 -18.31 -7.03
CA GLY A 345 -18.31 -18.68 -5.74
C GLY A 345 -19.32 -19.37 -4.81
N PRO A 346 -19.74 -20.63 -5.07
CA PRO A 346 -20.80 -21.28 -4.29
C PRO A 346 -20.45 -21.50 -2.82
N HIS A 347 -19.19 -21.39 -2.45
CA HIS A 347 -18.72 -21.58 -1.08
C HIS A 347 -18.30 -20.28 -0.38
N ILE A 348 -18.77 -19.13 -0.85
CA ILE A 348 -18.48 -17.84 -0.23
C ILE A 348 -19.18 -17.76 1.12
N GLU A 349 -18.37 -17.54 2.16
CA GLU A 349 -18.82 -17.32 3.53
C GLU A 349 -18.80 -15.83 3.90
N LYS A 350 -17.97 -15.04 3.20
CA LYS A 350 -17.75 -13.63 3.52
C LYS A 350 -17.90 -12.77 2.28
N LEU A 351 -18.81 -11.81 2.37
CA LEU A 351 -19.05 -10.79 1.33
C LEU A 351 -18.77 -9.41 1.91
N LYS A 352 -17.82 -8.69 1.32
CA LYS A 352 -17.56 -7.31 1.67
C LYS A 352 -17.79 -6.42 0.46
N ILE A 353 -18.61 -5.40 0.62
CA ILE A 353 -18.95 -4.44 -0.43
C ILE A 353 -18.50 -3.06 0.03
N GLN A 354 -17.68 -2.43 -0.77
CA GLN A 354 -17.34 -1.03 -0.61
C GLN A 354 -18.18 -0.23 -1.58
N VAL A 355 -19.13 0.54 -1.07
CA VAL A 355 -19.99 1.38 -1.90
C VAL A 355 -19.18 2.58 -2.39
N VAL A 356 -19.16 2.79 -3.70
CA VAL A 356 -18.48 3.91 -4.36
C VAL A 356 -19.53 4.61 -5.23
N ARG A 357 -19.65 5.93 -5.05
CA ARG A 357 -20.49 6.77 -5.91
C ARG A 357 -19.68 8.01 -6.30
N PRO A 358 -19.77 8.47 -7.55
CA PRO A 358 -19.11 9.71 -7.98
C PRO A 358 -19.63 10.92 -7.18
N GLU A 359 -18.81 11.96 -7.06
CA GLU A 359 -19.17 13.16 -6.29
C GLU A 359 -20.25 14.02 -6.98
N VAL A 360 -20.33 13.92 -8.32
CA VAL A 360 -21.30 14.66 -9.15
C VAL A 360 -22.36 13.67 -9.65
N GLU A 361 -23.34 13.40 -8.85
CA GLU A 361 -24.47 12.55 -9.26
C GLU A 361 -25.75 13.34 -9.46
N THR A 362 -26.46 12.99 -10.55
CA THR A 362 -27.90 13.10 -10.58
C THR A 362 -28.45 12.08 -9.58
N ASP A 363 -29.27 12.52 -8.65
CA ASP A 363 -29.89 11.73 -7.54
C ASP A 363 -30.77 10.54 -8.00
N ASN A 364 -30.64 10.11 -9.25
CA ASN A 364 -31.48 9.05 -9.82
C ASN A 364 -30.71 7.72 -9.84
N ASP A 365 -31.08 6.83 -8.94
CA ASP A 365 -30.71 5.40 -9.03
C ASP A 365 -31.36 4.77 -10.26
N ASP A 366 -30.64 3.85 -10.94
CA ASP A 366 -31.22 3.01 -11.98
C ASP A 366 -32.37 2.20 -11.38
N ALA A 367 -33.46 2.02 -12.15
CA ALA A 367 -34.54 1.14 -11.73
C ALA A 367 -34.05 -0.30 -11.60
N ILE A 368 -34.48 -0.96 -10.51
CA ILE A 368 -34.18 -2.38 -10.29
C ILE A 368 -35.11 -3.21 -11.16
N ASP A 369 -34.53 -3.98 -12.10
CA ASP A 369 -35.25 -4.90 -12.96
C ASP A 369 -35.51 -6.22 -12.22
N GLN A 370 -36.74 -6.41 -11.77
CA GLN A 370 -37.14 -7.59 -11.00
C GLN A 370 -37.12 -8.87 -11.82
N ASP A 371 -37.39 -8.80 -13.10
CA ASP A 371 -37.40 -10.00 -13.99
C ASP A 371 -35.97 -10.53 -14.16
N ILE A 372 -34.98 -9.64 -14.31
CA ILE A 372 -33.59 -10.02 -14.37
C ILE A 372 -33.09 -10.59 -13.01
N LEU A 373 -33.51 -9.99 -11.90
CA LEU A 373 -33.18 -10.50 -10.59
C LEU A 373 -33.70 -11.91 -10.34
N ASP A 374 -34.96 -12.13 -10.65
CA ASP A 374 -35.61 -13.45 -10.48
C ASP A 374 -34.99 -14.53 -11.39
N ALA A 375 -34.44 -14.14 -12.53
CA ALA A 375 -33.68 -15.04 -13.40
C ALA A 375 -32.29 -15.43 -12.87
N VAL A 376 -31.65 -14.56 -12.07
CA VAL A 376 -30.27 -14.74 -11.58
C VAL A 376 -30.24 -15.31 -10.16
N ILE A 377 -31.24 -14.99 -9.34
CA ILE A 377 -31.30 -15.37 -7.93
C ILE A 377 -32.07 -16.70 -7.81
N TYR A 378 -31.34 -17.72 -7.40
CA TYR A 378 -31.88 -19.03 -7.03
C TYR A 378 -31.70 -19.28 -5.53
N ASP A 379 -32.51 -20.18 -4.98
CA ASP A 379 -32.62 -20.39 -3.53
C ASP A 379 -31.29 -20.65 -2.80
N ASP A 380 -30.31 -21.27 -3.47
CA ASP A 380 -29.03 -21.64 -2.88
C ASP A 380 -27.92 -20.58 -3.05
N LEU A 381 -28.20 -19.46 -3.72
CA LEU A 381 -27.18 -18.44 -4.01
C LEU A 381 -26.51 -17.89 -2.74
N PHE A 382 -27.23 -17.83 -1.63
CA PHE A 382 -26.77 -17.31 -0.34
C PHE A 382 -26.55 -18.40 0.72
N ALA A 383 -26.57 -19.69 0.32
CA ALA A 383 -26.62 -20.82 1.24
C ALA A 383 -25.45 -20.86 2.26
N ASN A 384 -24.28 -20.35 1.90
CA ASN A 384 -23.09 -20.41 2.74
C ASN A 384 -22.70 -19.03 3.32
N LEU A 385 -23.45 -17.97 3.04
CA LEU A 385 -23.08 -16.60 3.38
C LEU A 385 -23.32 -16.31 4.87
N LYS A 386 -22.21 -16.13 5.64
CA LYS A 386 -22.23 -15.92 7.08
C LYS A 386 -21.94 -14.46 7.49
N HIS A 387 -21.04 -13.82 6.77
CA HIS A 387 -20.57 -12.49 7.11
C HIS A 387 -20.77 -11.55 5.94
N VAL A 388 -21.51 -10.48 6.14
CA VAL A 388 -21.71 -9.42 5.17
C VAL A 388 -21.19 -8.12 5.76
N SER A 389 -20.44 -7.35 4.96
CA SER A 389 -20.03 -5.99 5.34
C SER A 389 -20.34 -5.04 4.17
N VAL A 390 -21.09 -3.99 4.45
CA VAL A 390 -21.37 -2.90 3.52
C VAL A 390 -20.70 -1.64 4.06
N ASP A 391 -19.68 -1.19 3.35
CA ASP A 391 -18.89 -0.04 3.75
C ASP A 391 -19.32 1.18 2.93
N HIS A 392 -19.60 2.30 3.59
CA HIS A 392 -19.95 3.61 3.01
C HIS A 392 -21.27 3.69 2.21
N PRO A 393 -22.37 3.02 2.61
CA PRO A 393 -23.65 3.26 1.97
C PRO A 393 -24.08 4.72 2.19
N LYS A 394 -24.75 5.31 1.19
CA LYS A 394 -25.37 6.64 1.31
C LYS A 394 -26.83 6.58 1.75
N TYR A 395 -27.34 5.38 2.04
CA TYR A 395 -28.71 5.08 2.45
C TYR A 395 -29.78 5.51 1.44
N LEU A 396 -29.42 5.54 0.16
CA LEU A 396 -30.34 5.79 -0.93
C LEU A 396 -31.26 4.56 -1.17
N PRO A 397 -32.32 4.68 -1.97
CA PRO A 397 -33.29 3.59 -2.15
C PRO A 397 -32.66 2.25 -2.52
N ASN A 398 -31.72 2.22 -3.46
CA ASN A 398 -31.05 0.97 -3.88
C ASN A 398 -30.10 0.43 -2.82
N ASP A 399 -29.41 1.28 -2.04
CA ASP A 399 -28.60 0.84 -0.90
C ASP A 399 -29.45 0.10 0.12
N MET A 400 -30.58 0.71 0.48
CA MET A 400 -31.53 0.16 1.47
C MET A 400 -32.20 -1.10 0.95
N TRP A 401 -32.63 -1.09 -0.32
CA TRP A 401 -33.21 -2.25 -0.96
C TRP A 401 -32.22 -3.44 -0.92
N PHE A 402 -30.99 -3.24 -1.34
CA PHE A 402 -29.99 -4.31 -1.40
C PHE A 402 -29.68 -4.90 -0.01
N MET A 403 -29.53 -4.04 1.01
CA MET A 403 -29.25 -4.51 2.38
C MET A 403 -30.43 -5.32 2.95
N LYS A 404 -31.66 -4.85 2.78
CA LYS A 404 -32.85 -5.57 3.21
C LYS A 404 -33.04 -6.87 2.43
N PHE A 405 -32.79 -6.84 1.12
CA PHE A 405 -32.86 -8.01 0.27
C PHE A 405 -31.91 -9.11 0.76
N LEU A 406 -30.64 -8.80 1.05
CA LEU A 406 -29.71 -9.78 1.60
C LEU A 406 -30.16 -10.32 2.96
N LEU A 407 -30.66 -9.47 3.85
CA LEU A 407 -31.15 -9.89 5.16
C LEU A 407 -32.37 -10.81 5.04
N SER A 408 -33.23 -10.60 4.06
CA SER A 408 -34.46 -11.40 3.82
C SER A 408 -34.19 -12.75 3.11
N LYS A 409 -33.05 -12.90 2.40
CA LYS A 409 -32.78 -14.11 1.61
C LYS A 409 -31.70 -15.01 2.20
N ALA A 410 -30.69 -14.44 2.85
CA ALA A 410 -29.52 -15.20 3.34
C ALA A 410 -29.79 -15.79 4.73
N ARG A 411 -30.06 -17.10 4.78
CA ARG A 411 -30.49 -17.83 5.99
C ARG A 411 -29.36 -18.14 6.99
N MET A 412 -28.10 -18.00 6.58
CA MET A 412 -26.93 -18.37 7.39
C MET A 412 -26.14 -17.16 7.88
N ILE A 413 -26.67 -15.94 7.71
CA ILE A 413 -25.98 -14.72 8.18
C ILE A 413 -25.87 -14.75 9.72
N GLU A 414 -24.64 -14.69 10.21
CA GLU A 414 -24.28 -14.51 11.61
C GLU A 414 -24.05 -13.01 11.92
N TYR A 415 -23.33 -12.32 11.01
CA TYR A 415 -22.97 -10.91 11.20
C TYR A 415 -23.24 -10.10 9.93
N PHE A 416 -23.96 -9.01 10.10
CA PHE A 416 -24.19 -8.00 9.06
C PHE A 416 -23.65 -6.65 9.53
N PHE A 417 -22.52 -6.24 8.95
CA PHE A 417 -21.82 -5.01 9.31
C PHE A 417 -22.19 -3.90 8.32
N VAL A 418 -22.52 -2.73 8.84
CA VAL A 418 -22.65 -1.50 8.06
C VAL A 418 -21.72 -0.47 8.66
N SER A 419 -20.77 0.03 7.87
CA SER A 419 -19.83 1.06 8.31
C SER A 419 -20.13 2.40 7.66
N PHE A 420 -20.04 3.47 8.45
CA PHE A 420 -20.31 4.85 8.04
C PHE A 420 -19.11 5.76 8.34
N ASN A 421 -19.04 6.90 7.67
CA ASN A 421 -18.00 7.89 7.94
C ASN A 421 -18.28 8.67 9.22
N HIS A 422 -17.25 8.97 10.03
CA HIS A 422 -17.39 9.85 11.18
C HIS A 422 -17.92 11.23 10.76
N GLY A 423 -18.95 11.71 11.47
CA GLY A 423 -19.58 13.01 11.22
C GLY A 423 -20.81 12.96 10.30
N GLU A 424 -21.16 11.82 9.75
CA GLU A 424 -22.37 11.63 8.91
C GLU A 424 -23.57 11.10 9.70
N GLU A 425 -23.69 11.38 10.98
CA GLU A 425 -24.91 11.08 11.76
C GLU A 425 -26.06 11.99 11.30
N THR A 426 -26.51 11.76 10.07
CA THR A 426 -27.65 12.47 9.49
C THR A 426 -28.97 11.83 9.94
N LYS A 427 -30.09 12.56 9.78
CA LYS A 427 -31.45 11.98 9.98
C LYS A 427 -31.62 10.70 9.14
N ALA A 428 -31.10 10.67 7.91
CA ALA A 428 -31.14 9.53 7.00
C ALA A 428 -30.45 8.29 7.58
N TYR A 429 -29.30 8.46 8.23
CA TYR A 429 -28.59 7.36 8.92
C TYR A 429 -29.46 6.75 10.04
N VAL A 430 -30.05 7.60 10.91
CA VAL A 430 -30.86 7.12 12.04
C VAL A 430 -32.12 6.40 11.54
N GLU A 431 -32.72 6.90 10.47
CA GLU A 431 -33.90 6.30 9.85
C GLU A 431 -33.54 4.94 9.19
N ALA A 432 -32.46 4.89 8.42
CA ALA A 432 -31.93 3.65 7.83
C ALA A 432 -31.61 2.60 8.89
N CYS A 433 -31.00 2.98 10.02
CA CYS A 433 -30.72 2.07 11.12
C CYS A 433 -32.00 1.46 11.71
N LYS A 434 -33.04 2.27 11.91
CA LYS A 434 -34.34 1.80 12.40
C LYS A 434 -34.99 0.84 11.39
N GLU A 435 -34.95 1.20 10.13
CA GLU A 435 -35.52 0.41 9.05
C GLU A 435 -34.84 -0.97 8.90
N LEU A 436 -33.50 -1.01 8.95
CA LEU A 436 -32.74 -2.26 8.94
C LEU A 436 -32.95 -3.10 10.21
N ALA A 437 -33.11 -2.48 11.36
CA ALA A 437 -33.36 -3.19 12.60
C ALA A 437 -34.74 -3.87 12.64
N THR A 438 -35.71 -3.28 11.94
CA THR A 438 -37.12 -3.76 11.91
C THR A 438 -37.44 -4.63 10.68
N CYS A 439 -36.51 -4.74 9.71
CA CYS A 439 -36.75 -5.55 8.50
C CYS A 439 -36.81 -7.05 8.84
N GLU A 440 -37.57 -7.78 8.03
CA GLU A 440 -37.63 -9.24 8.09
C GLU A 440 -36.27 -9.86 7.79
N LYS A 441 -35.82 -10.80 8.65
CA LYS A 441 -34.54 -11.48 8.51
C LYS A 441 -34.76 -12.97 8.30
N ALA A 442 -34.15 -13.53 7.26
CA ALA A 442 -34.16 -14.97 7.02
C ALA A 442 -33.35 -15.75 8.07
N SER A 443 -32.33 -15.12 8.66
CA SER A 443 -31.55 -15.66 9.78
C SER A 443 -31.97 -14.97 11.09
N PRO A 444 -32.65 -15.68 12.02
CA PRO A 444 -33.06 -15.11 13.32
C PRO A 444 -31.87 -14.69 14.19
N GLU A 445 -30.74 -15.38 14.05
CA GLU A 445 -29.50 -15.11 14.80
C GLU A 445 -28.64 -13.99 14.21
N ALA A 446 -29.05 -13.39 13.09
CA ALA A 446 -28.28 -12.35 12.40
C ALA A 446 -28.10 -11.11 13.27
N MET A 447 -26.87 -10.85 13.68
CA MET A 447 -26.47 -9.64 14.39
C MET A 447 -26.20 -8.51 13.43
N LEU A 448 -27.03 -7.45 13.47
CA LEU A 448 -26.78 -6.21 12.74
C LEU A 448 -25.84 -5.32 13.57
N ILE A 449 -24.69 -4.99 13.01
CA ILE A 449 -23.65 -4.18 13.67
C ILE A 449 -23.38 -2.92 12.86
N LEU A 450 -23.75 -1.80 13.44
CA LEU A 450 -23.55 -0.47 12.88
C LEU A 450 -22.35 0.18 13.55
N ARG A 451 -21.34 0.64 12.79
CA ARG A 451 -20.13 1.18 13.40
C ARG A 451 -19.47 2.27 12.56
N PRO A 452 -18.79 3.24 13.23
CA PRO A 452 -17.94 4.19 12.55
C PRO A 452 -16.64 3.51 12.03
N ARG A 453 -16.07 4.07 10.95
CA ARG A 453 -14.93 3.53 10.20
C ARG A 453 -13.64 3.33 11.01
N ASP A 454 -13.39 4.10 12.07
CA ASP A 454 -12.10 4.14 12.78
C ASP A 454 -11.78 2.89 13.62
N LYS A 455 -12.67 1.93 13.68
CA LYS A 455 -12.36 0.65 14.29
C LYS A 455 -12.01 -0.34 13.17
N PRO A 456 -10.77 -0.88 13.14
CA PRO A 456 -10.42 -1.91 12.16
C PRO A 456 -11.46 -3.03 12.22
N THR A 457 -11.94 -3.44 11.06
CA THR A 457 -12.68 -4.70 10.95
C THR A 457 -11.77 -5.76 11.55
N PRO A 458 -12.22 -6.56 12.53
CA PRO A 458 -11.48 -7.76 12.87
C PRO A 458 -11.16 -8.47 11.57
N ASP A 459 -9.89 -8.86 11.37
CA ASP A 459 -9.53 -9.76 10.27
C ASP A 459 -10.30 -11.07 10.49
N ILE A 460 -11.54 -11.06 10.01
CA ILE A 460 -12.43 -12.19 10.07
C ILE A 460 -12.07 -13.12 8.92
#